data_903b194d5fbf14de4c2af379c922ca53
#
_entry.id   903b194d5fbf14de4c2af379c922ca53
#
_cell.length_a   1.000
_cell.length_b   1.000
_cell.length_c   1.000
_cell.angle_alpha   90.00
_cell.angle_beta   90.00
_cell.angle_gamma   90.00
#
_symmetry.space_group_name_H-M   'P 1'
#
loop_
_entity.id
_entity.type
_entity.pdbx_description
1 polymer ?
#
loop_
_entity_poly.entity_id
_entity_poly.type
_entity_poly.pdbx_seq_one_letter_code
_entity_poly.pdbx_strand_id
1 'polypeptide(L)'
;MPNVNGVLGPIDTADLGFTLMHEHVMVATPAMRQAFPDWIDRDAVVANATTELRAAMERGVRTMVDLTPINLGRDITVIRDVAERAGTQMIAATGFYWTEEPWFQGWEVDRLVERLLPDITTGIQGTRVRAGIIKAATDHLGVTELNRKLLQVAARLHRATGVPISTHTSVHHHTGLGQQDVFAEEGVDLSRVVIGHCGDTEDVEHLEQILKRGSTIGMDRFGLDFMLPMEKRVSTIAALCKRGWVKQMVLSHDACCHIDWFSKEMVKQLAPRWSFRHIPDDVLPALRADGVSDADIRTMTVDNPRRVFERQGAY
;
A
#
# COMPACT_ATOMS: atom_id res chain seq x y z
N MET A 1 12.24 -19.02 10.04
CA MET A 1 11.03 -18.73 9.24
C MET A 1 11.26 -17.38 8.56
N PRO A 2 10.65 -17.09 7.42
CA PRO A 2 10.82 -15.78 6.77
C PRO A 2 10.23 -14.67 7.64
N ASN A 3 10.98 -13.57 7.78
CA ASN A 3 10.58 -12.41 8.56
C ASN A 3 10.49 -11.18 7.67
N VAL A 4 9.50 -10.33 7.92
CA VAL A 4 9.41 -8.99 7.33
C VAL A 4 9.85 -7.92 8.34
N ASN A 5 10.45 -6.82 7.86
CA ASN A 5 10.77 -5.68 8.70
C ASN A 5 9.47 -5.00 9.17
N GLY A 6 9.14 -5.17 10.43
CA GLY A 6 8.06 -4.44 11.09
C GLY A 6 8.58 -3.21 11.82
N VAL A 7 7.68 -2.26 12.10
CA VAL A 7 8.01 -0.99 12.76
C VAL A 7 8.54 -1.19 14.19
N LEU A 8 8.01 -2.18 14.91
CA LEU A 8 8.42 -2.52 16.28
C LEU A 8 9.46 -3.66 16.34
N GLY A 9 9.94 -4.12 15.21
CA GLY A 9 10.88 -5.21 15.07
C GLY A 9 10.46 -6.22 14.01
N PRO A 10 11.28 -7.25 13.72
CA PRO A 10 10.95 -8.27 12.75
C PRO A 10 9.66 -9.01 13.10
N ILE A 11 8.80 -9.24 12.11
CA ILE A 11 7.55 -10.00 12.24
C ILE A 11 7.72 -11.31 11.46
N ASP A 12 7.46 -12.46 12.10
CA ASP A 12 7.32 -13.72 11.37
C ASP A 12 6.14 -13.60 10.41
N THR A 13 6.35 -13.94 9.13
CA THR A 13 5.28 -13.83 8.13
C THR A 13 4.07 -14.73 8.43
N ALA A 14 4.25 -15.79 9.23
CA ALA A 14 3.16 -16.62 9.73
C ALA A 14 2.25 -15.91 10.72
N ASP A 15 2.74 -14.85 11.39
CA ASP A 15 2.03 -14.10 12.43
C ASP A 15 1.34 -12.83 11.89
N LEU A 16 1.45 -12.54 10.58
CA LEU A 16 0.83 -11.34 9.98
C LEU A 16 -0.69 -11.32 10.18
N GLY A 17 -1.37 -12.47 10.09
CA GLY A 17 -2.83 -12.56 10.25
C GLY A 17 -3.60 -11.73 9.23
N PHE A 18 -4.78 -11.26 9.60
CA PHE A 18 -5.56 -10.36 8.76
C PHE A 18 -4.81 -9.04 8.55
N THR A 19 -4.38 -8.81 7.32
CA THR A 19 -3.50 -7.70 6.95
C THR A 19 -4.21 -6.73 6.00
N LEU A 20 -4.23 -5.44 6.36
CA LEU A 20 -4.59 -4.34 5.48
C LEU A 20 -3.33 -3.94 4.69
N MET A 21 -3.34 -4.16 3.38
CA MET A 21 -2.13 -4.11 2.55
C MET A 21 -1.78 -2.72 2.01
N HIS A 22 -2.67 -1.73 2.16
CA HIS A 22 -2.47 -0.38 1.64
C HIS A 22 -3.23 0.64 2.47
N GLU A 23 -2.57 1.21 3.45
CA GLU A 23 -3.13 2.24 4.33
C GLU A 23 -2.10 3.33 4.63
N HIS A 24 -2.55 4.41 5.28
CA HIS A 24 -1.71 5.54 5.67
C HIS A 24 -2.06 6.02 7.08
N VAL A 25 -1.06 6.12 7.95
CA VAL A 25 -1.22 6.85 9.23
C VAL A 25 -1.36 8.34 8.94
N MET A 26 -0.50 8.85 8.08
CA MET A 26 -0.49 10.27 7.75
C MET A 26 0.04 10.51 6.34
N VAL A 27 -0.73 11.23 5.55
CA VAL A 27 -0.28 11.88 4.31
C VAL A 27 -0.21 13.37 4.55
N ALA A 28 0.97 13.96 4.32
CA ALA A 28 1.19 15.36 4.65
C ALA A 28 2.24 16.00 3.74
N THR A 29 2.03 17.26 3.37
CA THR A 29 2.91 18.02 2.50
C THR A 29 4.24 18.33 3.21
N PRO A 30 5.39 17.73 2.80
CA PRO A 30 6.66 17.87 3.53
C PRO A 30 7.12 19.33 3.65
N ALA A 31 6.97 20.13 2.58
CA ALA A 31 7.38 21.53 2.55
C ALA A 31 6.58 22.38 3.54
N MET A 32 5.27 22.12 3.69
CA MET A 32 4.43 22.84 4.63
C MET A 32 4.79 22.49 6.07
N ARG A 33 5.05 21.22 6.37
CA ARG A 33 5.50 20.80 7.71
C ARG A 33 6.86 21.39 8.10
N GLN A 34 7.74 21.55 7.12
CA GLN A 34 9.04 22.19 7.36
C GLN A 34 8.92 23.69 7.59
N ALA A 35 8.05 24.37 6.83
CA ALA A 35 7.88 25.82 6.89
C ALA A 35 7.05 26.27 8.11
N PHE A 36 6.09 25.48 8.52
CA PHE A 36 5.13 25.78 9.58
C PHE A 36 5.09 24.65 10.61
N PRO A 37 5.75 24.80 11.79
CA PRO A 37 5.81 23.75 12.81
C PRO A 37 4.44 23.32 13.36
N ASP A 38 3.44 24.19 13.27
CA ASP A 38 2.06 23.99 13.69
C ASP A 38 1.11 23.53 12.57
N TRP A 39 1.64 23.24 11.37
CA TRP A 39 0.85 22.77 10.23
C TRP A 39 0.05 21.51 10.54
N ILE A 40 0.61 20.63 11.35
CA ILE A 40 -0.01 19.39 11.80
C ILE A 40 0.10 19.28 13.32
N ASP A 41 -1.03 19.07 13.98
CA ASP A 41 -1.06 18.64 15.38
C ASP A 41 -0.69 17.15 15.45
N ARG A 42 0.61 16.89 15.70
CA ARG A 42 1.18 15.55 15.76
C ARG A 42 0.49 14.65 16.79
N ASP A 43 0.19 15.20 17.96
CA ASP A 43 -0.40 14.43 19.05
C ASP A 43 -1.85 14.06 18.74
N ALA A 44 -2.60 14.95 18.12
CA ALA A 44 -3.94 14.66 17.63
C ALA A 44 -3.92 13.60 16.52
N VAL A 45 -2.95 13.63 15.58
CA VAL A 45 -2.79 12.59 14.56
C VAL A 45 -2.51 11.23 15.19
N VAL A 46 -1.55 11.16 16.11
CA VAL A 46 -1.20 9.91 16.81
C VAL A 46 -2.38 9.36 17.60
N ALA A 47 -3.12 10.21 18.32
CA ALA A 47 -4.28 9.81 19.10
C ALA A 47 -5.40 9.25 18.20
N ASN A 48 -5.72 9.96 17.10
CA ASN A 48 -6.74 9.53 16.13
C ASN A 48 -6.36 8.19 15.48
N ALA A 49 -5.15 8.09 14.95
CA ALA A 49 -4.67 6.86 14.29
C ALA A 49 -4.65 5.67 15.25
N THR A 50 -4.24 5.89 16.52
CA THR A 50 -4.28 4.85 17.55
C THR A 50 -5.71 4.35 17.77
N THR A 51 -6.69 5.25 17.83
CA THR A 51 -8.11 4.91 18.01
C THR A 51 -8.66 4.10 16.84
N GLU A 52 -8.39 4.56 15.60
CA GLU A 52 -8.85 3.87 14.39
C GLU A 52 -8.23 2.47 14.25
N LEU A 53 -6.92 2.33 14.55
CA LEU A 53 -6.25 1.04 14.50
C LEU A 53 -6.77 0.06 15.56
N ARG A 54 -6.98 0.52 16.79
CA ARG A 54 -7.58 -0.33 17.82
C ARG A 54 -8.97 -0.83 17.43
N ALA A 55 -9.79 0.06 16.88
CA ALA A 55 -11.12 -0.31 16.39
C ALA A 55 -11.06 -1.34 15.24
N ALA A 56 -10.06 -1.29 14.37
CA ALA A 56 -9.82 -2.32 13.36
C ALA A 56 -9.33 -3.65 13.98
N MET A 57 -8.46 -3.58 14.98
CA MET A 57 -7.98 -4.78 15.73
C MET A 57 -9.11 -5.52 16.43
N GLU A 58 -10.06 -4.82 17.04
CA GLU A 58 -11.27 -5.40 17.64
C GLU A 58 -12.09 -6.21 16.63
N ARG A 59 -11.92 -5.95 15.34
CA ARG A 59 -12.56 -6.65 14.21
C ARG A 59 -11.67 -7.70 13.55
N GLY A 60 -10.56 -8.03 14.19
CA GLY A 60 -9.66 -9.11 13.77
C GLY A 60 -8.49 -8.69 12.88
N VAL A 61 -8.36 -7.41 12.52
CA VAL A 61 -7.14 -6.91 11.83
C VAL A 61 -5.94 -7.09 12.75
N ARG A 62 -4.84 -7.60 12.22
CA ARG A 62 -3.61 -7.88 12.96
C ARG A 62 -2.44 -7.03 12.50
N THR A 63 -2.36 -6.81 11.19
CA THR A 63 -1.24 -6.09 10.57
C THR A 63 -1.76 -5.00 9.66
N MET A 64 -1.10 -3.85 9.66
CA MET A 64 -1.32 -2.75 8.74
C MET A 64 -0.03 -2.45 7.97
N VAL A 65 -0.14 -2.30 6.65
CA VAL A 65 0.94 -1.83 5.79
C VAL A 65 0.75 -0.34 5.52
N ASP A 66 1.61 0.48 6.11
CA ASP A 66 1.67 1.92 5.82
C ASP A 66 2.50 2.15 4.55
N LEU A 67 1.82 2.49 3.46
CA LEU A 67 2.45 2.71 2.16
C LEU A 67 2.81 4.18 1.90
N THR A 68 2.90 5.02 2.93
CA THR A 68 3.29 6.42 2.79
C THR A 68 4.74 6.54 2.34
N PRO A 69 5.01 7.01 1.10
CA PRO A 69 6.36 7.21 0.60
C PRO A 69 6.95 8.55 1.07
N ILE A 70 8.22 8.77 0.72
CA ILE A 70 9.01 9.92 1.17
C ILE A 70 8.32 11.24 0.81
N ASN A 71 7.91 11.41 -0.44
CA ASN A 71 7.32 12.66 -0.93
C ASN A 71 5.82 12.84 -0.62
N LEU A 72 5.20 11.88 0.08
CA LEU A 72 3.90 12.05 0.75
C LEU A 72 4.03 12.31 2.25
N GLY A 73 5.23 12.66 2.72
CA GLY A 73 5.45 13.10 4.10
C GLY A 73 5.57 11.96 5.11
N ARG A 74 6.06 10.78 4.68
CA ARG A 74 6.37 9.69 5.61
C ARG A 74 7.10 10.21 6.85
N ASP A 75 6.56 9.90 8.03
CA ASP A 75 7.16 10.18 9.32
C ASP A 75 7.21 8.92 10.17
N ILE A 76 8.39 8.29 10.20
CA ILE A 76 8.55 6.99 10.87
C ILE A 76 8.37 7.10 12.39
N THR A 77 8.56 8.28 12.98
CA THR A 77 8.36 8.47 14.42
C THR A 77 6.88 8.50 14.77
N VAL A 78 6.04 9.10 13.92
CA VAL A 78 4.58 9.07 14.06
C VAL A 78 4.06 7.65 13.89
N ILE A 79 4.50 6.94 12.83
CA ILE A 79 4.08 5.55 12.56
C ILE A 79 4.46 4.63 13.73
N ARG A 80 5.67 4.78 14.28
CA ARG A 80 6.14 4.00 15.44
C ARG A 80 5.30 4.27 16.68
N ASP A 81 5.07 5.54 17.02
CA ASP A 81 4.30 5.90 18.21
C ASP A 81 2.86 5.38 18.13
N VAL A 82 2.28 5.36 16.93
CA VAL A 82 0.96 4.76 16.68
C VAL A 82 1.01 3.25 16.86
N ALA A 83 2.00 2.56 16.30
CA ALA A 83 2.16 1.11 16.43
C ALA A 83 2.32 0.69 17.90
N GLU A 84 3.17 1.41 18.65
CA GLU A 84 3.39 1.19 20.09
C GLU A 84 2.10 1.39 20.91
N ARG A 85 1.41 2.52 20.68
CA ARG A 85 0.19 2.84 21.42
C ARG A 85 -1.00 1.95 21.05
N ALA A 86 -1.14 1.57 19.80
CA ALA A 86 -2.19 0.65 19.37
C ALA A 86 -1.91 -0.80 19.77
N GLY A 87 -0.64 -1.18 19.88
CA GLY A 87 -0.22 -2.56 20.12
C GLY A 87 -0.42 -3.44 18.88
N THR A 88 -0.27 -2.86 17.67
CA THR A 88 -0.50 -3.55 16.39
C THR A 88 0.79 -3.73 15.61
N GLN A 89 0.83 -4.76 14.78
CA GLN A 89 1.92 -4.95 13.82
C GLN A 89 1.77 -3.95 12.68
N MET A 90 2.85 -3.22 12.37
CA MET A 90 2.89 -2.30 11.24
C MET A 90 4.13 -2.53 10.39
N ILE A 91 3.96 -2.42 9.08
CA ILE A 91 5.03 -2.49 8.08
C ILE A 91 5.09 -1.13 7.39
N ALA A 92 6.25 -0.46 7.43
CA ALA A 92 6.42 0.85 6.79
C ALA A 92 7.09 0.72 5.42
N ALA A 93 6.77 1.67 4.52
CA ALA A 93 7.31 1.72 3.18
C ALA A 93 8.53 2.66 3.06
N THR A 94 9.33 2.41 2.01
CA THR A 94 10.21 3.40 1.40
C THR A 94 9.88 3.55 -0.08
N GLY A 95 10.38 4.58 -0.74
CA GLY A 95 10.12 4.82 -2.16
C GLY A 95 9.47 6.17 -2.41
N PHE A 96 8.87 6.32 -3.61
CA PHE A 96 8.34 7.59 -4.08
C PHE A 96 6.92 7.47 -4.63
N TYR A 97 6.19 8.59 -4.56
CA TYR A 97 4.92 8.81 -5.24
C TYR A 97 5.16 9.34 -6.67
N TRP A 98 4.14 9.33 -7.50
CA TRP A 98 4.25 9.67 -8.93
C TRP A 98 4.53 11.17 -9.21
N THR A 99 4.31 12.06 -8.24
CA THR A 99 4.55 13.49 -8.43
C THR A 99 6.00 13.78 -8.78
N GLU A 100 6.18 14.53 -9.86
CA GLU A 100 7.50 14.83 -10.41
C GLU A 100 8.17 15.97 -9.65
N GLU A 101 8.98 15.61 -8.68
CA GLU A 101 9.82 16.58 -7.96
C GLU A 101 10.95 17.07 -8.87
N PRO A 102 11.21 18.40 -8.97
CA PRO A 102 12.21 18.93 -9.89
C PRO A 102 13.63 18.34 -9.74
N TRP A 103 14.01 17.96 -8.53
CA TRP A 103 15.31 17.39 -8.24
C TRP A 103 15.50 15.95 -8.76
N PHE A 104 14.44 15.21 -9.05
CA PHE A 104 14.54 13.85 -9.62
C PHE A 104 15.26 13.85 -10.97
N GLN A 105 15.14 14.93 -11.77
CA GLN A 105 15.78 15.02 -13.09
C GLN A 105 17.31 14.93 -13.00
N GLY A 106 17.88 15.58 -11.99
CA GLY A 106 19.34 15.68 -11.83
C GLY A 106 19.99 14.48 -11.11
N TRP A 107 19.22 13.45 -10.74
CA TRP A 107 19.75 12.30 -10.02
C TRP A 107 19.64 11.03 -10.85
N GLU A 108 20.75 10.30 -10.96
CA GLU A 108 20.80 9.00 -11.62
C GLU A 108 20.09 7.91 -10.77
N VAL A 109 19.59 6.86 -11.43
CA VAL A 109 18.88 5.75 -10.79
C VAL A 109 19.72 5.12 -9.68
N ASP A 110 20.98 4.79 -9.96
CA ASP A 110 21.86 4.14 -8.99
C ASP A 110 22.11 4.99 -7.75
N ARG A 111 22.26 6.31 -7.94
CA ARG A 111 22.40 7.24 -6.81
C ARG A 111 21.15 7.29 -5.94
N LEU A 112 19.96 7.20 -6.54
CA LEU A 112 18.71 7.12 -5.79
C LEU A 112 18.62 5.78 -5.03
N VAL A 113 19.00 4.68 -5.67
CA VAL A 113 19.07 3.35 -5.03
C VAL A 113 20.01 3.38 -3.82
N GLU A 114 21.25 3.88 -3.98
CA GLU A 114 22.20 4.04 -2.87
C GLU A 114 21.62 4.86 -1.71
N ARG A 115 20.82 5.87 -2.01
CA ARG A 115 20.21 6.75 -1.02
C ARG A 115 19.06 6.09 -0.26
N LEU A 116 18.27 5.23 -0.91
CA LEU A 116 17.11 4.57 -0.33
C LEU A 116 17.44 3.21 0.31
N LEU A 117 18.50 2.54 -0.14
CA LEU A 117 18.90 1.24 0.37
C LEU A 117 19.06 1.20 1.91
N PRO A 118 19.61 2.24 2.58
CA PRO A 118 19.66 2.31 4.04
C PRO A 118 18.29 2.24 4.73
N ASP A 119 17.20 2.74 4.11
CA ASP A 119 15.86 2.62 4.67
C ASP A 119 15.45 1.16 4.88
N ILE A 120 15.95 0.24 4.06
CA ILE A 120 15.65 -1.20 4.13
C ILE A 120 16.66 -1.94 5.00
N THR A 121 17.95 -1.54 4.94
CA THR A 121 19.04 -2.30 5.56
C THR A 121 19.47 -1.78 6.92
N THR A 122 19.32 -0.50 7.17
CA THR A 122 19.84 0.19 8.36
C THR A 122 18.72 0.80 9.20
N GLY A 123 17.92 1.70 8.58
CA GLY A 123 16.79 2.36 9.24
C GLY A 123 16.39 3.67 8.58
N ILE A 124 15.13 4.01 8.75
CA ILE A 124 14.44 5.18 8.19
C ILE A 124 14.68 6.39 9.10
N GLN A 125 14.98 7.55 8.52
CA GLN A 125 15.01 8.86 9.22
C GLN A 125 15.87 8.84 10.51
N GLY A 126 17.03 8.16 10.48
CA GLY A 126 17.96 8.10 11.63
C GLY A 126 17.52 7.15 12.75
N THR A 127 16.44 6.42 12.58
CA THR A 127 15.97 5.38 13.51
C THR A 127 16.53 4.00 13.14
N ARG A 128 16.15 2.96 13.90
CA ARG A 128 16.42 1.56 13.56
C ARG A 128 15.23 0.87 12.88
N VAL A 129 14.13 1.59 12.64
CA VAL A 129 12.97 1.07 11.94
C VAL A 129 13.30 0.93 10.46
N ARG A 130 13.17 -0.26 9.91
CA ARG A 130 13.49 -0.58 8.53
C ARG A 130 12.22 -0.76 7.71
N ALA A 131 12.26 -0.32 6.45
CA ALA A 131 11.15 -0.55 5.52
C ALA A 131 11.00 -2.06 5.22
N GLY A 132 9.75 -2.53 5.21
CA GLY A 132 9.39 -3.91 4.84
C GLY A 132 8.73 -4.01 3.47
N ILE A 133 8.48 -2.86 2.82
CA ILE A 133 7.86 -2.79 1.48
C ILE A 133 8.38 -1.56 0.73
N ILE A 134 8.40 -1.63 -0.61
CA ILE A 134 8.81 -0.53 -1.48
C ILE A 134 7.56 0.04 -2.14
N LYS A 135 7.33 1.35 -2.01
CA LYS A 135 6.28 2.08 -2.74
C LYS A 135 6.81 2.57 -4.07
N ALA A 136 6.06 2.34 -5.13
CA ALA A 136 6.24 2.94 -6.44
C ALA A 136 4.90 3.48 -6.95
N ALA A 137 4.91 4.36 -7.94
CA ALA A 137 3.67 5.00 -8.38
C ALA A 137 3.74 5.50 -9.83
N THR A 138 2.61 5.40 -10.53
CA THR A 138 2.27 6.13 -11.76
C THR A 138 0.80 6.51 -11.70
N ASP A 139 0.41 7.59 -12.38
CA ASP A 139 -0.99 8.04 -12.38
C ASP A 139 -1.44 8.45 -13.80
N HIS A 140 -2.43 9.32 -13.92
CA HIS A 140 -3.12 9.72 -15.15
C HIS A 140 -2.19 10.16 -16.31
N LEU A 141 -0.95 10.56 -16.03
CA LEU A 141 0.04 10.89 -17.05
C LEU A 141 0.71 9.65 -17.70
N GLY A 142 0.35 8.46 -17.23
CA GLY A 142 1.00 7.22 -17.68
C GLY A 142 2.39 7.02 -17.05
N VAL A 143 3.21 6.22 -17.71
CA VAL A 143 4.63 6.03 -17.33
C VAL A 143 5.46 7.09 -18.03
N THR A 144 5.58 8.27 -17.43
CA THR A 144 6.46 9.33 -17.94
C THR A 144 7.92 8.89 -17.85
N GLU A 145 8.85 9.62 -18.49
CA GLU A 145 10.29 9.36 -18.39
C GLU A 145 10.75 9.38 -16.91
N LEU A 146 10.26 10.35 -16.15
CA LEU A 146 10.61 10.47 -14.74
C LEU A 146 9.98 9.36 -13.87
N ASN A 147 8.72 9.04 -14.10
CA ASN A 147 8.09 7.91 -13.42
C ASN A 147 8.79 6.58 -13.76
N ARG A 148 9.21 6.40 -15.03
CA ARG A 148 10.02 5.24 -15.42
C ARG A 148 11.31 5.13 -14.58
N LYS A 149 12.03 6.24 -14.41
CA LYS A 149 13.21 6.31 -13.53
C LYS A 149 12.89 5.87 -12.11
N LEU A 150 11.78 6.34 -11.52
CA LEU A 150 11.38 5.97 -10.15
C LEU A 150 10.96 4.49 -10.05
N LEU A 151 10.32 3.93 -11.08
CA LEU A 151 10.03 2.49 -11.16
C LEU A 151 11.34 1.67 -11.23
N GLN A 152 12.34 2.12 -11.99
CA GLN A 152 13.66 1.48 -12.03
C GLN A 152 14.37 1.50 -10.68
N VAL A 153 14.26 2.61 -9.93
CA VAL A 153 14.77 2.68 -8.55
C VAL A 153 14.09 1.62 -7.67
N ALA A 154 12.77 1.52 -7.72
CA ALA A 154 12.02 0.51 -6.97
C ALA A 154 12.41 -0.93 -7.36
N ALA A 155 12.56 -1.20 -8.66
CA ALA A 155 13.00 -2.48 -9.19
C ALA A 155 14.39 -2.89 -8.68
N ARG A 156 15.37 -1.98 -8.75
CA ARG A 156 16.74 -2.26 -8.30
C ARG A 156 16.84 -2.43 -6.79
N LEU A 157 16.10 -1.62 -6.01
CA LEU A 157 15.99 -1.82 -4.56
C LEU A 157 15.39 -3.19 -4.23
N HIS A 158 14.32 -3.57 -4.93
CA HIS A 158 13.69 -4.88 -4.77
C HIS A 158 14.67 -6.01 -5.07
N ARG A 159 15.36 -5.98 -6.22
CA ARG A 159 16.33 -7.01 -6.60
C ARG A 159 17.51 -7.10 -5.62
N ALA A 160 17.97 -5.97 -5.10
CA ALA A 160 19.06 -5.91 -4.13
C ALA A 160 18.66 -6.45 -2.74
N THR A 161 17.39 -6.44 -2.38
CA THR A 161 16.93 -6.73 -1.01
C THR A 161 15.91 -7.86 -0.90
N GLY A 162 15.15 -8.11 -1.97
CA GLY A 162 13.99 -9.01 -1.98
C GLY A 162 12.73 -8.45 -1.31
N VAL A 163 12.77 -7.21 -0.82
CA VAL A 163 11.60 -6.54 -0.21
C VAL A 163 10.54 -6.29 -1.30
N PRO A 164 9.27 -6.69 -1.13
CA PRO A 164 8.26 -6.61 -2.17
C PRO A 164 7.93 -5.17 -2.57
N ILE A 165 7.39 -5.02 -3.79
CA ILE A 165 6.92 -3.73 -4.32
C ILE A 165 5.40 -3.67 -4.21
N SER A 166 4.86 -2.54 -3.75
CA SER A 166 3.45 -2.19 -3.88
C SER A 166 3.29 -0.84 -4.57
N THR A 167 2.31 -0.74 -5.48
CA THR A 167 2.23 0.41 -6.36
C THR A 167 0.95 1.21 -6.17
N HIS A 168 0.98 2.45 -6.64
CA HIS A 168 -0.18 3.26 -6.98
C HIS A 168 -0.32 3.26 -8.50
N THR A 169 -1.52 3.08 -9.01
CA THR A 169 -1.83 3.15 -10.44
C THR A 169 -3.09 3.96 -10.71
N SER A 170 -3.26 4.37 -11.95
CA SER A 170 -4.55 4.77 -12.48
C SER A 170 -5.08 3.66 -13.41
N VAL A 171 -6.06 2.92 -12.94
CA VAL A 171 -6.64 1.81 -13.71
C VAL A 171 -7.31 2.30 -14.99
N HIS A 172 -7.91 3.49 -14.99
CA HIS A 172 -8.52 4.12 -16.16
C HIS A 172 -7.52 4.52 -17.26
N HIS A 173 -6.23 4.64 -16.90
CA HIS A 173 -5.15 4.94 -17.83
C HIS A 173 -4.23 3.72 -18.07
N HIS A 174 -4.65 2.52 -17.60
CA HIS A 174 -3.93 1.25 -17.75
C HIS A 174 -2.48 1.28 -17.29
N THR A 175 -2.16 2.14 -16.32
CA THR A 175 -0.76 2.38 -15.92
C THR A 175 -0.13 1.18 -15.21
N GLY A 176 -0.92 0.27 -14.65
CA GLY A 176 -0.43 -0.96 -14.03
C GLY A 176 0.30 -1.89 -15.01
N LEU A 177 -0.18 -2.00 -16.26
CA LEU A 177 0.51 -2.76 -17.31
C LEU A 177 1.87 -2.12 -17.67
N GLY A 178 1.90 -0.80 -17.80
CA GLY A 178 3.15 -0.07 -18.05
C GLY A 178 4.16 -0.20 -16.91
N GLN A 179 3.71 -0.26 -15.66
CA GLN A 179 4.59 -0.55 -14.52
C GLN A 179 5.18 -1.95 -14.62
N GLN A 180 4.36 -2.96 -14.95
CA GLN A 180 4.83 -4.33 -15.14
C GLN A 180 5.85 -4.45 -16.27
N ASP A 181 5.71 -3.66 -17.35
CA ASP A 181 6.68 -3.64 -18.43
C ASP A 181 8.05 -3.17 -17.91
N VAL A 182 8.10 -2.05 -17.18
CA VAL A 182 9.36 -1.53 -16.61
C VAL A 182 9.95 -2.51 -15.59
N PHE A 183 9.14 -3.11 -14.72
CA PHE A 183 9.61 -4.08 -13.75
C PHE A 183 10.18 -5.34 -14.42
N ALA A 184 9.53 -5.84 -15.46
CA ALA A 184 10.01 -6.99 -16.23
C ALA A 184 11.33 -6.68 -16.95
N GLU A 185 11.47 -5.50 -17.56
CA GLU A 185 12.72 -5.04 -18.19
C GLU A 185 13.87 -4.96 -17.18
N GLU A 186 13.62 -4.55 -15.93
CA GLU A 186 14.62 -4.52 -14.85
C GLU A 186 14.82 -5.91 -14.19
N GLY A 187 14.17 -6.97 -14.70
CA GLY A 187 14.31 -8.35 -14.23
C GLY A 187 13.62 -8.65 -12.90
N VAL A 188 12.54 -7.92 -12.56
CA VAL A 188 11.73 -8.18 -11.37
C VAL A 188 10.82 -9.38 -11.59
N ASP A 189 10.79 -10.31 -10.64
CA ASP A 189 9.75 -11.33 -10.55
C ASP A 189 8.40 -10.67 -10.21
N LEU A 190 7.51 -10.54 -11.21
CA LEU A 190 6.24 -9.85 -11.07
C LEU A 190 5.33 -10.48 -10.00
N SER A 191 5.55 -11.73 -9.59
CA SER A 191 4.82 -12.34 -8.47
C SER A 191 5.13 -11.71 -7.10
N ARG A 192 6.14 -10.85 -7.04
CA ARG A 192 6.54 -10.07 -5.86
C ARG A 192 6.06 -8.62 -5.90
N VAL A 193 5.20 -8.29 -6.87
CA VAL A 193 4.65 -6.96 -7.10
C VAL A 193 3.16 -6.95 -6.84
N VAL A 194 2.69 -6.00 -6.04
CA VAL A 194 1.28 -5.68 -5.84
C VAL A 194 0.96 -4.43 -6.69
N ILE A 195 0.11 -4.60 -7.71
CA ILE A 195 -0.41 -3.50 -8.51
C ILE A 195 -1.62 -2.93 -7.78
N GLY A 196 -1.48 -1.74 -7.19
CA GLY A 196 -2.50 -1.11 -6.37
C GLY A 196 -3.63 -0.46 -7.18
N HIS A 197 -4.71 -0.12 -6.49
CA HIS A 197 -5.89 0.58 -7.01
C HIS A 197 -6.64 -0.12 -8.14
N CYS A 198 -6.42 -1.42 -8.30
CA CYS A 198 -7.13 -2.23 -9.30
C CYS A 198 -8.62 -2.37 -9.00
N GLY A 199 -9.06 -2.07 -7.77
CA GLY A 199 -10.46 -2.07 -7.39
C GLY A 199 -11.29 -0.88 -7.90
N ASP A 200 -10.69 0.07 -8.62
CA ASP A 200 -11.40 1.25 -9.15
C ASP A 200 -12.07 1.01 -10.51
N THR A 201 -12.16 -0.23 -10.97
CA THR A 201 -12.80 -0.60 -12.24
C THR A 201 -13.64 -1.87 -12.12
N GLU A 202 -14.62 -2.01 -13.01
CA GLU A 202 -15.39 -3.24 -13.27
C GLU A 202 -14.85 -4.02 -14.48
N ASP A 203 -13.77 -3.53 -15.13
CA ASP A 203 -13.17 -4.17 -16.30
C ASP A 203 -12.32 -5.41 -15.90
N VAL A 204 -13.01 -6.53 -15.72
CA VAL A 204 -12.40 -7.82 -15.33
C VAL A 204 -11.36 -8.28 -16.36
N GLU A 205 -11.57 -8.03 -17.64
CA GLU A 205 -10.66 -8.41 -18.72
C GLU A 205 -9.33 -7.66 -18.62
N HIS A 206 -9.37 -6.37 -18.29
CA HIS A 206 -8.17 -5.59 -18.01
C HIS A 206 -7.43 -6.10 -16.76
N LEU A 207 -8.16 -6.38 -15.68
CA LEU A 207 -7.56 -6.93 -14.45
C LEU A 207 -6.90 -8.28 -14.70
N GLU A 208 -7.52 -9.14 -15.52
CA GLU A 208 -6.93 -10.43 -15.92
C GLU A 208 -5.61 -10.28 -16.70
N GLN A 209 -5.44 -9.21 -17.48
CA GLN A 209 -4.16 -8.98 -18.17
C GLN A 209 -3.03 -8.77 -17.16
N ILE A 210 -3.27 -8.01 -16.07
CA ILE A 210 -2.31 -7.79 -14.98
C ILE A 210 -2.02 -9.11 -14.25
N LEU A 211 -3.09 -9.85 -13.90
CA LEU A 211 -3.01 -11.13 -13.17
C LEU A 211 -2.25 -12.21 -13.95
N LYS A 212 -2.49 -12.33 -15.24
CA LYS A 212 -1.80 -13.29 -16.15
C LYS A 212 -0.30 -13.05 -16.23
N ARG A 213 0.17 -11.84 -16.00
CA ARG A 213 1.60 -11.51 -15.91
C ARG A 213 2.23 -11.91 -14.57
N GLY A 214 1.43 -12.36 -13.59
CA GLY A 214 1.90 -12.91 -12.31
C GLY A 214 1.75 -12.01 -11.10
N SER A 215 1.48 -10.71 -11.26
CA SER A 215 1.33 -9.79 -10.13
C SER A 215 0.08 -10.06 -9.30
N THR A 216 0.14 -9.69 -8.03
CA THR A 216 -1.03 -9.54 -7.17
C THR A 216 -1.68 -8.19 -7.44
N ILE A 217 -3.01 -8.10 -7.41
CA ILE A 217 -3.73 -6.83 -7.52
C ILE A 217 -4.26 -6.37 -6.16
N GLY A 218 -4.17 -5.06 -5.91
CA GLY A 218 -4.76 -4.39 -4.76
C GLY A 218 -6.19 -3.94 -5.05
N MET A 219 -7.15 -4.59 -4.40
CA MET A 219 -8.53 -4.14 -4.31
C MET A 219 -8.61 -3.23 -3.08
N ASP A 220 -7.99 -2.06 -3.16
CA ASP A 220 -7.46 -1.34 -2.01
C ASP A 220 -7.97 0.11 -1.86
N ARG A 221 -9.15 0.41 -2.41
CA ARG A 221 -9.81 1.72 -2.24
C ARG A 221 -11.27 1.60 -1.77
N PHE A 222 -11.51 0.65 -0.88
CA PHE A 222 -12.81 0.54 -0.24
C PHE A 222 -13.11 1.76 0.64
N GLY A 223 -14.32 2.31 0.52
CA GLY A 223 -14.76 3.53 1.20
C GLY A 223 -14.66 4.79 0.36
N LEU A 224 -13.95 4.78 -0.78
CA LEU A 224 -13.94 5.86 -1.78
C LEU A 224 -15.05 5.64 -2.82
N ASP A 225 -16.31 5.60 -2.35
CA ASP A 225 -17.46 5.25 -3.17
C ASP A 225 -17.79 6.26 -4.27
N PHE A 226 -17.31 7.49 -4.16
CA PHE A 226 -17.45 8.49 -5.22
C PHE A 226 -16.59 8.16 -6.46
N MET A 227 -15.57 7.31 -6.32
CA MET A 227 -14.77 6.80 -7.44
C MET A 227 -15.45 5.56 -8.07
N LEU A 228 -15.79 4.59 -7.24
CA LEU A 228 -16.55 3.40 -7.62
C LEU A 228 -17.31 2.87 -6.40
N PRO A 229 -18.66 2.70 -6.47
CA PRO A 229 -19.44 2.19 -5.36
C PRO A 229 -18.97 0.83 -4.84
N MET A 230 -19.11 0.60 -3.52
CA MET A 230 -18.70 -0.63 -2.84
C MET A 230 -19.29 -1.88 -3.51
N GLU A 231 -20.56 -1.85 -3.88
CA GLU A 231 -21.27 -2.98 -4.48
C GLU A 231 -20.62 -3.42 -5.80
N LYS A 232 -20.14 -2.48 -6.61
CA LYS A 232 -19.44 -2.75 -7.86
C LYS A 232 -18.05 -3.37 -7.61
N ARG A 233 -17.32 -2.85 -6.61
CA ARG A 233 -16.04 -3.43 -6.19
C ARG A 233 -16.22 -4.88 -5.70
N VAL A 234 -17.26 -5.13 -4.91
CA VAL A 234 -17.63 -6.47 -4.41
C VAL A 234 -17.94 -7.42 -5.55
N SER A 235 -18.79 -7.01 -6.50
CA SER A 235 -19.14 -7.82 -7.67
C SER A 235 -17.93 -8.13 -8.55
N THR A 236 -17.00 -7.19 -8.73
CA THR A 236 -15.74 -7.43 -9.45
C THR A 236 -14.87 -8.48 -8.75
N ILE A 237 -14.72 -8.40 -7.43
CA ILE A 237 -13.99 -9.42 -6.66
C ILE A 237 -14.65 -10.79 -6.78
N ALA A 238 -15.98 -10.87 -6.64
CA ALA A 238 -16.71 -12.11 -6.76
C ALA A 238 -16.57 -12.74 -8.17
N ALA A 239 -16.58 -11.91 -9.22
CA ALA A 239 -16.31 -12.36 -10.59
C ALA A 239 -14.90 -12.92 -10.76
N LEU A 240 -13.88 -12.25 -10.20
CA LEU A 240 -12.49 -12.72 -10.24
C LEU A 240 -12.30 -14.01 -9.43
N CYS A 241 -12.96 -14.16 -8.28
CA CYS A 241 -12.95 -15.39 -7.49
C CYS A 241 -13.52 -16.56 -8.31
N LYS A 242 -14.69 -16.36 -8.96
CA LYS A 242 -15.30 -17.37 -9.85
C LYS A 242 -14.41 -17.78 -11.02
N ARG A 243 -13.52 -16.87 -11.48
CA ARG A 243 -12.54 -17.11 -12.54
C ARG A 243 -11.21 -17.71 -12.01
N GLY A 244 -11.09 -17.97 -10.69
CA GLY A 244 -9.93 -18.62 -10.08
C GLY A 244 -8.77 -17.71 -9.65
N TRP A 245 -8.97 -16.39 -9.63
CA TRP A 245 -7.92 -15.40 -9.34
C TRP A 245 -7.75 -15.07 -7.86
N VAL A 246 -8.47 -15.71 -6.96
CA VAL A 246 -8.45 -15.42 -5.52
C VAL A 246 -7.04 -15.32 -4.92
N LYS A 247 -6.10 -16.13 -5.43
CA LYS A 247 -4.72 -16.20 -4.93
C LYS A 247 -3.86 -14.98 -5.31
N GLN A 248 -4.36 -14.05 -6.11
CA GLN A 248 -3.63 -12.87 -6.56
C GLN A 248 -4.39 -11.56 -6.25
N MET A 249 -5.21 -11.54 -5.21
CA MET A 249 -5.91 -10.35 -4.74
C MET A 249 -5.59 -10.07 -3.27
N VAL A 250 -5.46 -8.79 -2.92
CA VAL A 250 -5.38 -8.31 -1.54
C VAL A 250 -6.36 -7.17 -1.33
N LEU A 251 -6.83 -6.96 -0.10
CA LEU A 251 -7.84 -5.97 0.23
C LEU A 251 -7.25 -4.85 1.10
N SER A 252 -7.71 -3.62 0.90
CA SER A 252 -7.40 -2.47 1.75
C SER A 252 -8.33 -1.28 1.46
N HIS A 253 -8.05 -0.12 2.05
CA HIS A 253 -8.89 1.08 1.93
C HIS A 253 -8.17 2.26 1.28
N ASP A 254 -6.82 2.26 1.27
CA ASP A 254 -6.01 3.46 0.97
C ASP A 254 -6.40 4.62 1.90
N ALA A 255 -6.84 4.27 3.13
CA ALA A 255 -7.38 5.24 4.06
C ALA A 255 -6.26 5.95 4.82
N CYS A 256 -6.49 7.25 5.07
CA CYS A 256 -5.59 8.11 5.82
C CYS A 256 -6.22 8.51 7.16
N CYS A 257 -5.52 8.27 8.28
CA CYS A 257 -5.96 8.83 9.56
C CYS A 257 -5.81 10.35 9.59
N HIS A 258 -4.87 10.87 8.82
CA HIS A 258 -4.72 12.29 8.55
C HIS A 258 -4.23 12.50 7.11
N ILE A 259 -4.85 13.45 6.42
CA ILE A 259 -4.42 13.93 5.11
C ILE A 259 -4.61 15.45 5.05
N ASP A 260 -3.55 16.18 4.67
CA ASP A 260 -3.59 17.64 4.63
C ASP A 260 -4.01 18.23 3.28
N TRP A 261 -4.34 17.36 2.30
CA TRP A 261 -4.82 17.80 0.98
C TRP A 261 -6.28 18.21 0.96
N PHE A 262 -7.05 17.74 1.94
CA PHE A 262 -8.49 17.97 2.05
C PHE A 262 -8.87 18.34 3.48
N SER A 263 -9.92 19.15 3.65
CA SER A 263 -10.46 19.39 4.98
C SER A 263 -11.13 18.12 5.53
N LYS A 264 -11.16 17.98 6.85
CA LYS A 264 -11.84 16.87 7.52
C LYS A 264 -13.33 16.79 7.16
N GLU A 265 -13.96 17.95 6.99
CA GLU A 265 -15.36 18.09 6.60
C GLU A 265 -15.57 17.53 5.18
N MET A 266 -14.69 17.88 4.24
CA MET A 266 -14.73 17.37 2.86
C MET A 266 -14.56 15.85 2.84
N VAL A 267 -13.58 15.30 3.55
CA VAL A 267 -13.37 13.85 3.65
C VAL A 267 -14.62 13.16 4.20
N LYS A 268 -15.17 13.68 5.31
CA LYS A 268 -16.39 13.11 5.92
C LYS A 268 -17.60 13.18 5.01
N GLN A 269 -17.72 14.19 4.18
CA GLN A 269 -18.83 14.36 3.24
C GLN A 269 -18.70 13.43 2.02
N LEU A 270 -17.51 13.34 1.43
CA LEU A 270 -17.28 12.59 0.18
C LEU A 270 -17.01 11.11 0.41
N ALA A 271 -16.38 10.77 1.53
CA ALA A 271 -15.96 9.41 1.84
C ALA A 271 -16.26 9.02 3.30
N PRO A 272 -17.54 9.01 3.73
CA PRO A 272 -17.93 8.80 5.13
C PRO A 272 -17.57 7.39 5.64
N ARG A 273 -17.37 6.42 4.74
CA ARG A 273 -16.97 5.03 5.06
C ARG A 273 -15.47 4.76 4.92
N TRP A 274 -14.68 5.75 4.55
CA TRP A 274 -13.24 5.60 4.32
C TRP A 274 -12.49 5.50 5.65
N SER A 275 -12.42 4.29 6.18
CA SER A 275 -11.80 3.98 7.47
C SER A 275 -11.32 2.53 7.50
N PHE A 276 -10.41 2.18 8.41
CA PHE A 276 -9.86 0.84 8.57
C PHE A 276 -10.88 -0.22 9.01
N ARG A 277 -12.10 0.20 9.35
CA ARG A 277 -13.19 -0.68 9.78
C ARG A 277 -14.11 -1.12 8.64
N HIS A 278 -14.11 -0.39 7.52
CA HIS A 278 -15.09 -0.61 6.46
C HIS A 278 -14.98 -2.02 5.83
N ILE A 279 -13.78 -2.55 5.64
CA ILE A 279 -13.63 -3.93 5.14
C ILE A 279 -14.23 -4.93 6.13
N PRO A 280 -13.84 -5.01 7.41
CA PRO A 280 -14.43 -5.99 8.31
C PRO A 280 -15.91 -5.78 8.59
N ASP A 281 -16.40 -4.53 8.68
CA ASP A 281 -17.78 -4.24 9.05
C ASP A 281 -18.77 -4.40 7.88
N ASP A 282 -18.40 -4.00 6.66
CA ASP A 282 -19.32 -3.89 5.52
C ASP A 282 -18.91 -4.80 4.36
N VAL A 283 -17.63 -4.75 3.94
CA VAL A 283 -17.17 -5.40 2.70
C VAL A 283 -17.14 -6.92 2.84
N LEU A 284 -16.60 -7.47 3.94
CA LEU A 284 -16.56 -8.92 4.12
C LEU A 284 -17.97 -9.54 4.22
N PRO A 285 -18.96 -8.95 4.91
CA PRO A 285 -20.36 -9.39 4.83
C PRO A 285 -20.92 -9.33 3.42
N ALA A 286 -20.66 -8.25 2.66
CA ALA A 286 -21.13 -8.10 1.29
C ALA A 286 -20.51 -9.15 0.33
N LEU A 287 -19.22 -9.44 0.46
CA LEU A 287 -18.55 -10.51 -0.30
C LEU A 287 -19.20 -11.87 -0.05
N ARG A 288 -19.51 -12.21 1.21
CA ARG A 288 -20.22 -13.45 1.56
C ARG A 288 -21.62 -13.50 0.92
N ALA A 289 -22.34 -12.39 0.96
CA ALA A 289 -23.67 -12.28 0.34
C ALA A 289 -23.62 -12.47 -1.19
N ASP A 290 -22.50 -12.06 -1.84
CA ASP A 290 -22.26 -12.26 -3.29
C ASP A 290 -21.59 -13.62 -3.63
N GLY A 291 -21.52 -14.52 -2.65
CA GLY A 291 -21.12 -15.92 -2.81
C GLY A 291 -19.61 -16.19 -2.73
N VAL A 292 -18.82 -15.21 -2.24
CA VAL A 292 -17.40 -15.43 -1.94
C VAL A 292 -17.27 -16.23 -0.64
N SER A 293 -16.54 -17.35 -0.67
CA SER A 293 -16.40 -18.21 0.49
C SER A 293 -15.50 -17.61 1.59
N ASP A 294 -15.68 -18.05 2.85
CA ASP A 294 -14.78 -17.67 3.95
C ASP A 294 -13.32 -18.10 3.68
N ALA A 295 -13.11 -19.20 2.96
CA ALA A 295 -11.79 -19.64 2.54
C ALA A 295 -11.16 -18.64 1.56
N ASP A 296 -11.93 -18.11 0.60
CA ASP A 296 -11.45 -17.11 -0.35
C ASP A 296 -11.18 -15.78 0.36
N ILE A 297 -12.06 -15.36 1.27
CA ILE A 297 -11.86 -14.18 2.12
C ILE A 297 -10.57 -14.32 2.91
N ARG A 298 -10.36 -15.45 3.59
CA ARG A 298 -9.12 -15.74 4.30
C ARG A 298 -7.90 -15.68 3.38
N THR A 299 -8.02 -16.24 2.17
CA THR A 299 -6.95 -16.20 1.18
C THR A 299 -6.56 -14.76 0.85
N MET A 300 -7.53 -13.87 0.60
CA MET A 300 -7.27 -12.47 0.25
C MET A 300 -6.73 -11.64 1.43
N THR A 301 -7.17 -11.93 2.65
CA THR A 301 -6.86 -11.11 3.83
C THR A 301 -5.68 -11.63 4.65
N VAL A 302 -5.32 -12.90 4.54
CA VAL A 302 -4.28 -13.55 5.36
C VAL A 302 -3.21 -14.22 4.49
N ASP A 303 -3.61 -15.16 3.61
CA ASP A 303 -2.65 -16.03 2.95
C ASP A 303 -1.90 -15.31 1.80
N ASN A 304 -2.58 -14.43 1.06
CA ASN A 304 -1.94 -13.62 0.01
C ASN A 304 -0.98 -12.57 0.59
N PRO A 305 -1.37 -11.76 1.61
CA PRO A 305 -0.43 -10.89 2.31
C PRO A 305 0.82 -11.63 2.80
N ARG A 306 0.63 -12.77 3.46
CA ARG A 306 1.73 -13.63 3.88
C ARG A 306 2.64 -14.00 2.70
N ARG A 307 2.10 -14.47 1.59
CA ARG A 307 2.85 -14.88 0.40
C ARG A 307 3.65 -13.73 -0.21
N VAL A 308 3.11 -12.50 -0.23
CA VAL A 308 3.83 -11.31 -0.69
C VAL A 308 5.08 -11.08 0.12
N PHE A 309 5.02 -11.27 1.45
CA PHE A 309 6.14 -11.01 2.36
C PHE A 309 7.07 -12.23 2.59
N GLU A 310 6.64 -13.46 2.33
CA GLU A 310 7.46 -14.66 2.53
C GLU A 310 8.65 -14.77 1.57
N ARG A 311 8.51 -14.27 0.36
CA ARG A 311 9.54 -14.36 -0.67
C ARG A 311 10.54 -13.22 -0.50
N GLN A 312 11.54 -13.43 0.32
CA GLN A 312 12.61 -12.46 0.56
C GLN A 312 13.96 -12.96 0.01
N GLY A 313 14.90 -12.04 -0.05
CA GLY A 313 16.26 -12.29 -0.53
C GLY A 313 16.51 -11.72 -1.92
N ALA A 314 17.70 -11.14 -2.08
CA ALA A 314 18.20 -10.60 -3.34
C ALA A 314 18.30 -11.71 -4.42
N TYR A 315 18.17 -11.33 -5.72
CA TYR A 315 18.30 -12.24 -6.86
C TYR A 315 18.73 -11.52 -8.15
#